data_6639a372623c209fe31cfa54af0370d6
#
_entry.id   6639a372623c209fe31cfa54af0370d6
#
_cell.length_a   1.000
_cell.length_b   1.000
_cell.length_c   1.000
_cell.angle_alpha   90.00
_cell.angle_beta   90.00
_cell.angle_gamma   90.00
#
_symmetry.space_group_name_H-M   'P 1'
#
loop_
_entity.id
_entity.type
_entity.pdbx_description
1 polymer ?
#
loop_
_entity_poly.entity_id
_entity_poly.type
_entity_poly.pdbx_seq_one_letter_code
_entity_poly.pdbx_strand_id
1 'polypeptide(L)'
;GTLVSAIFNAMKEPEAPSFDTEKNDSLVRFMQYNYIKNHYWDDFDFNDERLIRTPIYHNKLDKYLNKIVFQRPDSINKEADWILKQTAKGSELFKYTVHYITNTFEKSKIMGMDAVFVHMAQNYYTHDLAFWVDSAQVEKIQERAAALAPLLVGKVTPNLKLLDTASVNWVNLHKLEADFTVLVFWDPECGHCKKELPKLAQYYETT
;
A
#
# COMPACT_ATOMS: atom_id res chain seq x y z
N GLY A 1 -33.14 7.23 7.98
CA GLY A 1 -32.74 6.95 9.36
C GLY A 1 -32.09 8.16 10.03
N THR A 2 -31.99 8.15 11.35
CA THR A 2 -31.26 9.21 12.09
C THR A 2 -29.76 9.01 11.96
N LEU A 3 -28.96 10.08 12.10
CA LEU A 3 -27.49 9.96 12.11
C LEU A 3 -27.01 9.05 13.26
N VAL A 4 -27.66 9.11 14.42
CA VAL A 4 -27.35 8.27 15.57
C VAL A 4 -27.51 6.78 15.23
N SER A 5 -28.60 6.40 14.56
CA SER A 5 -28.79 5.03 14.08
C SER A 5 -27.72 4.59 13.09
N ALA A 6 -27.34 5.47 12.15
CA ALA A 6 -26.27 5.19 11.17
C ALA A 6 -24.91 4.97 11.87
N ILE A 7 -24.59 5.79 12.88
CA ILE A 7 -23.37 5.65 13.69
C ILE A 7 -23.36 4.29 14.41
N PHE A 8 -24.44 3.93 15.14
CA PHE A 8 -24.49 2.66 15.85
C PHE A 8 -24.38 1.45 14.92
N ASN A 9 -24.99 1.49 13.76
CA ASN A 9 -24.85 0.42 12.78
C ASN A 9 -23.40 0.36 12.26
N ALA A 10 -22.84 1.48 11.83
CA ALA A 10 -21.47 1.53 11.30
C ALA A 10 -20.39 1.10 12.33
N MET A 11 -20.68 1.18 13.63
CA MET A 11 -19.77 0.73 14.70
C MET A 11 -19.78 -0.79 14.90
N LYS A 12 -20.78 -1.49 14.41
CA LYS A 12 -20.84 -2.94 14.55
C LYS A 12 -19.64 -3.60 13.88
N GLU A 13 -19.15 -4.62 14.52
CA GLU A 13 -18.11 -5.50 13.97
C GLU A 13 -18.67 -6.91 13.85
N PRO A 14 -18.33 -7.65 12.78
CA PRO A 14 -18.80 -9.00 12.61
C PRO A 14 -18.17 -9.92 13.64
N GLU A 15 -18.98 -10.79 14.22
CA GLU A 15 -18.53 -11.90 15.08
C GLU A 15 -18.56 -13.18 14.26
N ALA A 16 -17.40 -13.84 14.13
CA ALA A 16 -17.33 -15.10 13.40
C ALA A 16 -18.10 -16.19 14.17
N PRO A 17 -18.91 -17.00 13.46
CA PRO A 17 -19.56 -18.15 14.07
C PRO A 17 -18.54 -19.17 14.56
N SER A 18 -18.97 -20.07 15.47
CA SER A 18 -18.17 -21.25 15.80
C SER A 18 -18.14 -22.22 14.62
N PHE A 19 -16.96 -22.78 14.34
CA PHE A 19 -16.78 -23.79 13.30
C PHE A 19 -16.51 -25.17 13.95
N ASP A 20 -17.41 -25.59 14.83
CA ASP A 20 -17.23 -26.75 15.74
C ASP A 20 -17.08 -28.09 15.00
N THR A 21 -17.49 -28.16 13.75
CA THR A 21 -17.35 -29.37 12.93
C THR A 21 -15.93 -29.54 12.35
N GLU A 22 -15.12 -28.49 12.33
CA GLU A 22 -13.76 -28.52 11.85
C GLU A 22 -12.78 -28.79 13.00
N LYS A 23 -11.91 -29.78 12.84
CA LYS A 23 -10.93 -30.21 13.86
C LYS A 23 -9.54 -29.59 13.67
N ASN A 24 -9.30 -28.94 12.53
CA ASN A 24 -8.03 -28.31 12.25
C ASN A 24 -8.05 -26.84 12.70
N ASP A 25 -7.37 -26.52 13.79
CA ASP A 25 -7.31 -25.19 14.38
C ASP A 25 -6.85 -24.10 13.38
N SER A 26 -5.92 -24.45 12.50
CA SER A 26 -5.44 -23.49 11.47
C SER A 26 -6.53 -23.20 10.45
N LEU A 27 -7.31 -24.19 10.08
CA LEU A 27 -8.43 -24.02 9.15
C LEU A 27 -9.57 -23.25 9.82
N VAL A 28 -9.87 -23.54 11.09
CA VAL A 28 -10.86 -22.76 11.87
C VAL A 28 -10.49 -21.28 11.91
N ARG A 29 -9.23 -20.95 12.23
CA ARG A 29 -8.75 -19.56 12.25
C ARG A 29 -8.86 -18.89 10.88
N PHE A 30 -8.54 -19.61 9.82
CA PHE A 30 -8.67 -19.11 8.44
C PHE A 30 -10.13 -18.85 8.06
N MET A 31 -11.06 -19.74 8.45
CA MET A 31 -12.49 -19.57 8.21
C MET A 31 -13.05 -18.37 9.01
N GLN A 32 -12.65 -18.23 10.28
CA GLN A 32 -13.02 -17.08 11.12
C GLN A 32 -12.50 -15.77 10.52
N TYR A 33 -11.23 -15.73 10.11
CA TYR A 33 -10.63 -14.59 9.45
C TYR A 33 -11.40 -14.19 8.17
N ASN A 34 -11.67 -15.17 7.31
CA ASN A 34 -12.40 -14.90 6.07
C ASN A 34 -13.82 -14.40 6.34
N TYR A 35 -14.49 -14.95 7.36
CA TYR A 35 -15.81 -14.49 7.76
C TYR A 35 -15.75 -13.02 8.19
N ILE A 36 -14.88 -12.68 9.15
CA ILE A 36 -14.72 -11.31 9.65
C ILE A 36 -14.39 -10.35 8.50
N LYS A 37 -13.45 -10.71 7.64
CA LYS A 37 -13.03 -9.87 6.51
C LYS A 37 -14.19 -9.61 5.54
N ASN A 38 -14.94 -10.65 5.19
CA ASN A 38 -16.00 -10.55 4.19
C ASN A 38 -17.24 -9.82 4.70
N HIS A 39 -17.48 -9.84 6.01
CA HIS A 39 -18.64 -9.23 6.65
C HIS A 39 -18.32 -7.90 7.36
N TYR A 40 -17.09 -7.41 7.24
CA TYR A 40 -16.64 -6.23 7.99
C TYR A 40 -17.43 -4.96 7.67
N TRP A 41 -17.95 -4.85 6.47
CA TRP A 41 -18.66 -3.69 5.95
C TRP A 41 -20.18 -3.85 5.86
N ASP A 42 -20.75 -4.98 6.27
CA ASP A 42 -22.17 -5.30 6.07
C ASP A 42 -23.11 -4.27 6.71
N ASP A 43 -22.77 -3.74 7.86
CA ASP A 43 -23.55 -2.73 8.58
C ASP A 43 -23.16 -1.28 8.26
N PHE A 44 -22.28 -1.05 7.26
CA PHE A 44 -21.83 0.28 6.87
C PHE A 44 -22.52 0.76 5.58
N ASP A 45 -23.25 1.88 5.66
CA ASP A 45 -23.87 2.48 4.48
C ASP A 45 -22.90 3.46 3.80
N PHE A 46 -22.33 3.05 2.68
CA PHE A 46 -21.42 3.87 1.86
C PHE A 46 -22.11 5.04 1.15
N ASN A 47 -23.47 5.13 1.18
CA ASN A 47 -24.21 6.26 0.64
C ASN A 47 -24.50 7.33 1.69
N ASP A 48 -24.26 7.06 2.97
CA ASP A 48 -24.46 8.02 4.05
C ASP A 48 -23.22 8.89 4.26
N GLU A 49 -23.12 9.99 3.51
CA GLU A 49 -22.00 10.92 3.60
C GLU A 49 -21.86 11.62 4.98
N ARG A 50 -22.87 11.54 5.84
CA ARG A 50 -22.79 12.10 7.18
C ARG A 50 -21.75 11.39 8.04
N LEU A 51 -21.47 10.12 7.75
CA LEU A 51 -20.50 9.29 8.46
C LEU A 51 -19.07 9.80 8.32
N ILE A 52 -18.72 10.52 7.24
CA ILE A 52 -17.38 11.10 7.06
C ILE A 52 -17.08 12.20 8.09
N ARG A 53 -18.12 12.84 8.64
CA ARG A 53 -17.99 13.89 9.67
C ARG A 53 -17.84 13.32 11.07
N THR A 54 -17.74 12.00 11.18
CA THR A 54 -17.53 11.26 12.42
C THR A 54 -16.20 10.50 12.35
N PRO A 55 -15.60 10.14 13.49
CA PRO A 55 -14.37 9.32 13.47
C PRO A 55 -14.61 7.87 13.02
N ILE A 56 -15.88 7.46 12.86
CA ILE A 56 -16.25 6.06 12.63
C ILE A 56 -15.67 5.53 11.33
N TYR A 57 -15.89 6.28 10.22
CA TYR A 57 -15.39 5.83 8.92
C TYR A 57 -13.87 5.74 8.88
N HIS A 58 -13.19 6.77 9.39
CA HIS A 58 -11.73 6.76 9.47
C HIS A 58 -11.21 5.55 10.24
N ASN A 59 -11.72 5.34 11.46
CA ASN A 59 -11.26 4.24 12.32
C ASN A 59 -11.55 2.87 11.70
N LYS A 60 -12.72 2.73 11.06
CA LYS A 60 -13.12 1.49 10.41
C LYS A 60 -12.26 1.20 9.18
N LEU A 61 -11.97 2.21 8.37
CA LEU A 61 -11.10 2.11 7.19
C LEU A 61 -9.66 1.79 7.58
N ASP A 62 -9.12 2.49 8.60
CA ASP A 62 -7.78 2.25 9.12
C ASP A 62 -7.65 0.81 9.65
N LYS A 63 -8.58 0.39 10.51
CA LYS A 63 -8.59 -0.97 11.06
C LYS A 63 -8.67 -2.03 9.95
N TYR A 64 -9.53 -1.81 8.96
CA TYR A 64 -9.69 -2.75 7.86
C TYR A 64 -8.39 -2.92 7.07
N LEU A 65 -7.85 -1.82 6.54
CA LEU A 65 -6.70 -1.86 5.65
C LEU A 65 -5.38 -2.18 6.37
N ASN A 66 -5.20 -1.74 7.63
CA ASN A 66 -3.94 -1.89 8.35
C ASN A 66 -3.90 -3.05 9.35
N LYS A 67 -5.07 -3.67 9.68
CA LYS A 67 -5.14 -4.74 10.70
C LYS A 67 -5.82 -6.02 10.20
N ILE A 68 -6.84 -5.90 9.33
CA ILE A 68 -7.61 -7.06 8.87
C ILE A 68 -7.07 -7.57 7.54
N VAL A 69 -6.87 -6.69 6.56
CA VAL A 69 -6.36 -7.11 5.25
C VAL A 69 -4.90 -7.55 5.35
N PHE A 70 -4.55 -8.63 4.66
CA PHE A 70 -3.15 -9.06 4.56
C PHE A 70 -2.28 -7.93 4.02
N GLN A 71 -1.17 -7.67 4.70
CA GLN A 71 -0.23 -6.60 4.36
C GLN A 71 0.62 -6.96 3.13
N ARG A 72 -0.06 -7.12 1.99
CA ARG A 72 0.51 -7.34 0.66
C ARG A 72 -0.14 -6.36 -0.31
N PRO A 73 0.64 -5.74 -1.22
CA PRO A 73 0.11 -4.74 -2.15
C PRO A 73 -1.13 -5.21 -2.91
N ASP A 74 -1.10 -6.42 -3.47
CA ASP A 74 -2.23 -6.98 -4.23
C ASP A 74 -3.50 -7.11 -3.39
N SER A 75 -3.35 -7.49 -2.12
CA SER A 75 -4.49 -7.62 -1.21
C SER A 75 -5.07 -6.25 -0.88
N ILE A 76 -4.22 -5.27 -0.58
CA ILE A 76 -4.65 -3.90 -0.28
C ILE A 76 -5.29 -3.26 -1.51
N ASN A 77 -4.69 -3.39 -2.71
CA ASN A 77 -5.25 -2.85 -3.94
C ASN A 77 -6.65 -3.41 -4.24
N LYS A 78 -6.82 -4.72 -4.10
CA LYS A 78 -8.11 -5.38 -4.29
C LYS A 78 -9.19 -4.82 -3.35
N GLU A 79 -8.87 -4.66 -2.08
CA GLU A 79 -9.82 -4.14 -1.08
C GLU A 79 -10.05 -2.63 -1.25
N ALA A 80 -9.02 -1.87 -1.63
CA ALA A 80 -9.15 -0.45 -1.97
C ALA A 80 -10.11 -0.25 -3.15
N ASP A 81 -9.94 -1.01 -4.23
CA ASP A 81 -10.81 -0.96 -5.39
C ASP A 81 -12.25 -1.37 -5.04
N TRP A 82 -12.41 -2.37 -4.16
CA TRP A 82 -13.73 -2.80 -3.72
C TRP A 82 -14.43 -1.70 -2.91
N ILE A 83 -13.75 -1.10 -1.92
CA ILE A 83 -14.32 0.00 -1.11
C ILE A 83 -14.71 1.17 -2.00
N LEU A 84 -13.83 1.59 -2.92
CA LEU A 84 -14.07 2.72 -3.80
C LEU A 84 -15.24 2.48 -4.78
N LYS A 85 -15.49 1.22 -5.15
CA LYS A 85 -16.69 0.85 -5.93
C LYS A 85 -18.00 0.96 -5.15
N GLN A 86 -17.96 0.84 -3.81
CA GLN A 86 -19.15 1.01 -2.98
C GLN A 86 -19.52 2.48 -2.81
N THR A 87 -18.56 3.40 -2.92
CA THR A 87 -18.81 4.83 -2.78
C THR A 87 -19.25 5.47 -4.10
N ALA A 88 -20.12 6.46 -4.04
CA ALA A 88 -20.47 7.23 -5.23
C ALA A 88 -19.24 8.04 -5.71
N LYS A 89 -18.96 7.99 -7.01
CA LYS A 89 -17.83 8.74 -7.59
C LYS A 89 -17.95 10.23 -7.29
N GLY A 90 -16.88 10.79 -6.73
CA GLY A 90 -16.83 12.19 -6.36
C GLY A 90 -17.54 12.58 -5.06
N SER A 91 -18.13 11.61 -4.35
CA SER A 91 -18.66 11.83 -3.00
C SER A 91 -17.54 12.18 -2.01
N GLU A 92 -17.89 12.76 -0.85
CA GLU A 92 -16.90 13.04 0.18
C GLU A 92 -16.25 11.77 0.73
N LEU A 93 -16.99 10.67 0.83
CA LEU A 93 -16.44 9.35 1.19
C LEU A 93 -15.44 8.85 0.14
N PHE A 94 -15.75 8.99 -1.16
CA PHE A 94 -14.82 8.61 -2.23
C PHE A 94 -13.52 9.41 -2.16
N LYS A 95 -13.61 10.74 -2.11
CA LYS A 95 -12.44 11.63 -2.04
C LYS A 95 -11.56 11.32 -0.84
N TYR A 96 -12.20 11.18 0.32
CA TYR A 96 -11.51 10.84 1.56
C TYR A 96 -10.78 9.50 1.45
N THR A 97 -11.46 8.46 0.94
CA THR A 97 -10.90 7.12 0.80
C THR A 97 -9.69 7.12 -0.13
N VAL A 98 -9.80 7.77 -1.31
CA VAL A 98 -8.68 7.92 -2.24
C VAL A 98 -7.50 8.59 -1.55
N HIS A 99 -7.75 9.73 -0.88
CA HIS A 99 -6.69 10.49 -0.18
C HIS A 99 -6.06 9.67 0.96
N TYR A 100 -6.90 9.04 1.79
CA TYR A 100 -6.44 8.26 2.94
C TYR A 100 -5.53 7.11 2.51
N ILE A 101 -5.98 6.29 1.56
CA ILE A 101 -5.21 5.12 1.09
C ILE A 101 -3.90 5.57 0.45
N THR A 102 -3.95 6.54 -0.45
CA THR A 102 -2.75 7.06 -1.13
C THR A 102 -1.72 7.56 -0.12
N ASN A 103 -2.11 8.43 0.81
CA ASN A 103 -1.20 9.03 1.79
C ASN A 103 -0.67 8.00 2.80
N THR A 104 -1.49 7.02 3.20
CA THR A 104 -1.08 5.96 4.14
C THR A 104 -0.01 5.08 3.53
N PHE A 105 -0.20 4.61 2.31
CA PHE A 105 0.72 3.67 1.68
C PHE A 105 1.91 4.34 1.01
N GLU A 106 1.82 5.62 0.64
CA GLU A 106 2.98 6.43 0.25
C GLU A 106 4.02 6.55 1.37
N LYS A 107 3.57 6.59 2.61
CA LYS A 107 4.42 6.71 3.80
C LYS A 107 4.69 5.38 4.50
N SER A 108 4.24 4.28 3.91
CA SER A 108 4.40 2.95 4.51
C SER A 108 5.88 2.60 4.63
N LYS A 109 6.24 2.00 5.77
CA LYS A 109 7.58 1.45 6.01
C LYS A 109 7.67 -0.04 5.67
N ILE A 110 6.56 -0.64 5.23
CA ILE A 110 6.52 -2.04 4.82
C ILE A 110 7.01 -2.11 3.37
N MET A 111 8.01 -2.93 3.14
CA MET A 111 8.60 -3.12 1.81
C MET A 111 7.54 -3.53 0.78
N GLY A 112 7.56 -2.89 -0.38
CA GLY A 112 6.67 -3.16 -1.50
C GLY A 112 5.31 -2.47 -1.44
N MET A 113 4.96 -1.79 -0.32
CA MET A 113 3.68 -1.07 -0.21
C MET A 113 3.60 0.21 -1.05
N ASP A 114 4.71 0.68 -1.58
CA ASP A 114 4.78 1.71 -2.63
C ASP A 114 3.99 1.32 -3.89
N ALA A 115 3.81 0.01 -4.14
CA ALA A 115 2.93 -0.49 -5.19
C ALA A 115 1.45 -0.08 -4.98
N VAL A 116 1.00 0.10 -3.73
CA VAL A 116 -0.35 0.61 -3.46
C VAL A 116 -0.46 2.08 -3.82
N PHE A 117 0.56 2.88 -3.47
CA PHE A 117 0.60 4.28 -3.91
C PHE A 117 0.55 4.40 -5.44
N VAL A 118 1.36 3.60 -6.15
CA VAL A 118 1.38 3.58 -7.62
C VAL A 118 0.01 3.19 -8.18
N HIS A 119 -0.62 2.15 -7.63
CA HIS A 119 -1.96 1.71 -8.03
C HIS A 119 -3.00 2.83 -7.85
N MET A 120 -3.02 3.47 -6.68
CA MET A 120 -3.95 4.56 -6.38
C MET A 120 -3.73 5.76 -7.29
N ALA A 121 -2.47 6.15 -7.50
CA ALA A 121 -2.13 7.25 -8.38
C ALA A 121 -2.62 6.99 -9.82
N GLN A 122 -2.30 5.84 -10.38
CA GLN A 122 -2.62 5.49 -11.77
C GLN A 122 -4.13 5.34 -12.03
N ASN A 123 -4.90 4.86 -11.05
CA ASN A 123 -6.31 4.53 -11.25
C ASN A 123 -7.29 5.59 -10.72
N TYR A 124 -6.88 6.40 -9.74
CA TYR A 124 -7.78 7.32 -9.04
C TYR A 124 -7.36 8.79 -9.08
N TYR A 125 -6.06 9.11 -9.26
CA TYR A 125 -5.59 10.48 -9.49
C TYR A 125 -5.50 10.78 -10.98
N THR A 126 -6.61 10.61 -11.70
CA THR A 126 -6.74 11.01 -13.10
C THR A 126 -7.49 12.34 -13.20
N HIS A 127 -7.31 13.09 -14.28
CA HIS A 127 -8.02 14.37 -14.49
C HIS A 127 -9.55 14.21 -14.44
N ASP A 128 -10.07 13.05 -14.87
CA ASP A 128 -11.51 12.78 -14.90
C ASP A 128 -12.07 12.43 -13.51
N LEU A 129 -11.29 11.76 -12.68
CA LEU A 129 -11.76 11.27 -11.37
C LEU A 129 -11.38 12.20 -10.23
N ALA A 130 -10.21 12.81 -10.27
CA ALA A 130 -9.68 13.64 -9.18
C ALA A 130 -9.95 15.14 -9.39
N PHE A 131 -11.13 15.50 -9.88
CA PHE A 131 -11.52 16.89 -10.18
C PHE A 131 -11.49 17.85 -8.97
N TRP A 132 -11.41 17.31 -7.75
CA TRP A 132 -11.27 18.06 -6.50
C TRP A 132 -9.81 18.39 -6.15
N VAL A 133 -8.85 17.87 -6.93
CA VAL A 133 -7.43 18.12 -6.77
C VAL A 133 -6.97 19.05 -7.89
N ASP A 134 -6.10 19.98 -7.56
CA ASP A 134 -5.47 20.86 -8.56
C ASP A 134 -4.70 20.06 -9.61
N SER A 135 -4.83 20.44 -10.88
CA SER A 135 -4.19 19.72 -12.01
C SER A 135 -2.69 19.55 -11.84
N ALA A 136 -2.00 20.59 -11.32
CA ALA A 136 -0.56 20.51 -11.09
C ALA A 136 -0.20 19.51 -9.98
N GLN A 137 -1.07 19.31 -9.00
CA GLN A 137 -0.91 18.29 -7.98
C GLN A 137 -1.17 16.88 -8.55
N VAL A 138 -2.18 16.72 -9.40
CA VAL A 138 -2.45 15.45 -10.10
C VAL A 138 -1.22 15.06 -10.93
N GLU A 139 -0.66 15.98 -11.71
CA GLU A 139 0.55 15.75 -12.51
C GLU A 139 1.72 15.29 -11.64
N LYS A 140 2.00 15.97 -10.54
CA LYS A 140 3.09 15.58 -9.62
C LYS A 140 2.91 14.18 -9.03
N ILE A 141 1.67 13.81 -8.67
CA ILE A 141 1.36 12.46 -8.17
C ILE A 141 1.59 11.42 -9.26
N GLN A 142 1.14 11.71 -10.49
CA GLN A 142 1.32 10.84 -11.65
C GLN A 142 2.80 10.68 -12.03
N GLU A 143 3.57 11.78 -12.10
CA GLU A 143 5.01 11.74 -12.36
C GLU A 143 5.74 10.88 -11.32
N ARG A 144 5.42 11.06 -10.03
CA ARG A 144 6.00 10.25 -8.96
C ARG A 144 5.64 8.79 -9.09
N ALA A 145 4.39 8.46 -9.39
CA ALA A 145 3.96 7.09 -9.61
C ALA A 145 4.67 6.46 -10.83
N ALA A 146 4.81 7.22 -11.92
CA ALA A 146 5.53 6.79 -13.12
C ALA A 146 7.02 6.52 -12.83
N ALA A 147 7.66 7.33 -12.00
CA ALA A 147 9.04 7.13 -11.57
C ALA A 147 9.22 5.89 -10.67
N LEU A 148 8.23 5.59 -9.82
CA LEU A 148 8.27 4.44 -8.91
C LEU A 148 7.87 3.13 -9.58
N ALA A 149 6.95 3.15 -10.54
CA ALA A 149 6.39 1.96 -11.17
C ALA A 149 7.44 0.94 -11.68
N PRO A 150 8.54 1.35 -12.34
CA PRO A 150 9.58 0.42 -12.78
C PRO A 150 10.47 -0.10 -11.64
N LEU A 151 10.38 0.50 -10.43
CA LEU A 151 11.21 0.14 -9.28
C LEU A 151 10.49 -0.77 -8.28
N LEU A 152 9.22 -1.07 -8.54
CA LEU A 152 8.42 -1.93 -7.66
C LEU A 152 9.01 -3.33 -7.53
N VAL A 153 8.84 -3.94 -6.35
CA VAL A 153 9.24 -5.32 -6.08
C VAL A 153 8.69 -6.27 -7.16
N GLY A 154 9.56 -7.12 -7.70
CA GLY A 154 9.24 -8.05 -8.79
C GLY A 154 9.32 -7.45 -10.20
N LYS A 155 9.69 -6.19 -10.35
CA LYS A 155 9.97 -5.57 -11.66
C LYS A 155 11.44 -5.68 -12.02
N VAL A 156 11.71 -5.72 -13.32
CA VAL A 156 13.09 -5.57 -13.82
C VAL A 156 13.50 -4.12 -13.60
N THR A 157 14.52 -3.91 -12.77
CA THR A 157 15.02 -2.56 -12.47
C THR A 157 15.58 -1.88 -13.73
N PRO A 158 15.46 -0.54 -13.84
CA PRO A 158 16.14 0.19 -14.90
C PRO A 158 17.65 -0.09 -14.90
N ASN A 159 18.22 -0.20 -16.09
CA ASN A 159 19.64 -0.46 -16.22
C ASN A 159 20.49 0.72 -15.77
N LEU A 160 21.47 0.46 -14.93
CA LEU A 160 22.48 1.44 -14.52
C LEU A 160 23.79 1.16 -15.24
N LYS A 161 24.41 2.24 -15.75
CA LYS A 161 25.75 2.21 -16.29
C LYS A 161 26.61 3.15 -15.47
N LEU A 162 27.61 2.61 -14.80
CA LEU A 162 28.51 3.34 -13.92
C LEU A 162 29.95 3.06 -14.33
N LEU A 163 30.83 4.04 -14.13
CA LEU A 163 32.27 3.79 -14.23
C LEU A 163 32.75 2.98 -13.01
N ASP A 164 33.69 2.07 -13.25
CA ASP A 164 34.39 1.39 -12.17
C ASP A 164 35.20 2.37 -11.29
N THR A 165 35.72 1.90 -10.19
CA THR A 165 36.51 2.73 -9.26
C THR A 165 37.79 3.28 -9.88
N ALA A 166 38.31 2.65 -10.93
CA ALA A 166 39.46 3.12 -11.69
C ALA A 166 39.08 4.16 -12.77
N SER A 167 37.78 4.43 -12.97
CA SER A 167 37.23 5.32 -14.00
C SER A 167 37.63 4.93 -15.45
N VAL A 168 37.87 3.63 -15.65
CA VAL A 168 38.33 3.11 -16.97
C VAL A 168 37.23 2.33 -17.69
N ASN A 169 36.51 1.47 -16.95
CA ASN A 169 35.53 0.57 -17.57
C ASN A 169 34.09 0.93 -17.17
N TRP A 170 33.18 0.79 -18.13
CA TRP A 170 31.76 0.92 -17.87
C TRP A 170 31.19 -0.39 -17.35
N VAL A 171 30.70 -0.40 -16.13
CA VAL A 171 29.94 -1.47 -15.53
C VAL A 171 28.46 -1.27 -15.87
N ASN A 172 27.82 -2.30 -16.39
CA ASN A 172 26.41 -2.29 -16.76
C ASN A 172 25.68 -3.29 -15.88
N LEU A 173 24.71 -2.81 -15.08
CA LEU A 173 23.97 -3.63 -14.11
C LEU A 173 23.38 -4.89 -14.74
N HIS A 174 22.75 -4.76 -15.91
CA HIS A 174 22.10 -5.90 -16.58
C HIS A 174 23.06 -6.89 -17.25
N LYS A 175 24.36 -6.60 -17.22
CA LYS A 175 25.41 -7.50 -17.76
C LYS A 175 26.24 -8.16 -16.65
N LEU A 176 25.89 -7.90 -15.39
CA LEU A 176 26.54 -8.57 -14.27
C LEU A 176 26.06 -10.04 -14.21
N GLU A 177 26.98 -10.97 -14.21
CA GLU A 177 26.69 -12.39 -14.05
C GLU A 177 26.86 -12.74 -12.57
N ALA A 178 25.74 -12.80 -11.85
CA ALA A 178 25.67 -13.14 -10.44
C ALA A 178 24.26 -13.65 -10.10
N ASP A 179 24.15 -14.56 -9.14
CA ASP A 179 22.86 -15.05 -8.65
C ASP A 179 22.08 -13.94 -7.96
N PHE A 180 22.79 -13.04 -7.27
CA PHE A 180 22.25 -11.86 -6.60
C PHE A 180 23.14 -10.65 -6.83
N THR A 181 22.55 -9.48 -7.05
CA THR A 181 23.25 -8.21 -7.13
C THR A 181 22.68 -7.25 -6.10
N VAL A 182 23.54 -6.78 -5.20
CA VAL A 182 23.15 -5.79 -4.18
C VAL A 182 23.63 -4.41 -4.63
N LEU A 183 22.67 -3.49 -4.80
CA LEU A 183 22.96 -2.09 -5.08
C LEU A 183 22.97 -1.30 -3.78
N VAL A 184 24.08 -0.60 -3.52
CA VAL A 184 24.21 0.24 -2.33
C VAL A 184 24.38 1.69 -2.77
N PHE A 185 23.41 2.52 -2.38
CA PHE A 185 23.50 3.98 -2.55
C PHE A 185 24.05 4.56 -1.26
N TRP A 186 25.22 5.18 -1.32
CA TRP A 186 25.90 5.70 -0.15
C TRP A 186 26.50 7.07 -0.39
N ASP A 187 26.76 7.78 0.69
CA ASP A 187 27.41 9.08 0.70
C ASP A 187 28.61 9.05 1.68
N PRO A 188 29.80 9.52 1.26
CA PRO A 188 30.98 9.55 2.13
C PRO A 188 30.81 10.40 3.39
N GLU A 189 29.89 11.37 3.41
CA GLU A 189 29.59 12.18 4.58
C GLU A 189 28.49 11.57 5.48
N CYS A 190 27.81 10.52 5.02
CA CYS A 190 26.77 9.84 5.79
C CYS A 190 27.35 9.00 6.93
N GLY A 191 27.08 9.36 8.17
CA GLY A 191 27.56 8.63 9.35
C GLY A 191 27.03 7.20 9.47
N HIS A 192 25.83 6.91 8.99
CA HIS A 192 25.29 5.54 8.93
C HIS A 192 26.03 4.70 7.89
N CYS A 193 26.31 5.26 6.73
CA CYS A 193 27.05 4.58 5.67
C CYS A 193 28.45 4.17 6.15
N LYS A 194 29.15 5.06 6.84
CA LYS A 194 30.49 4.78 7.41
C LYS A 194 30.48 3.59 8.39
N LYS A 195 29.36 3.34 9.07
CA LYS A 195 29.21 2.21 10.01
C LYS A 195 28.78 0.91 9.34
N GLU A 196 27.93 0.99 8.33
CA GLU A 196 27.30 -0.21 7.73
C GLU A 196 28.10 -0.76 6.55
N LEU A 197 28.77 0.08 5.75
CA LEU A 197 29.55 -0.39 4.60
C LEU A 197 30.65 -1.41 4.96
N PRO A 198 31.44 -1.23 6.04
CA PRO A 198 32.43 -2.24 6.41
C PRO A 198 31.85 -3.60 6.73
N LYS A 199 30.65 -3.64 7.35
CA LYS A 199 29.95 -4.90 7.64
C LYS A 199 29.48 -5.59 6.37
N LEU A 200 28.98 -4.81 5.42
CA LEU A 200 28.55 -5.31 4.12
C LEU A 200 29.74 -5.87 3.31
N ALA A 201 30.89 -5.17 3.34
CA ALA A 201 32.11 -5.64 2.71
C ALA A 201 32.59 -6.97 3.33
N GLN A 202 32.61 -7.05 4.67
CA GLN A 202 32.95 -8.28 5.38
C GLN A 202 32.00 -9.43 5.01
N TYR A 203 30.69 -9.18 4.91
CA TYR A 203 29.72 -10.18 4.48
C TYR A 203 30.03 -10.69 3.06
N TYR A 204 30.31 -9.77 2.13
CA TYR A 204 30.66 -10.12 0.76
C TYR A 204 31.92 -10.98 0.64
N GLU A 205 32.93 -10.75 1.48
CA GLU A 205 34.18 -11.55 1.51
C GLU A 205 33.98 -12.99 2.08
N THR A 206 32.89 -13.20 2.83
CA THR A 206 32.59 -14.48 3.50
C THR A 206 31.55 -15.33 2.78
N THR A 207 30.94 -14.81 1.71
CA THR A 207 29.89 -15.48 0.91
C THR A 207 30.42 -15.90 -0.44
#